data_d58075a9258c3e2388f6fd684b91b98c
#
_entry.id   d58075a9258c3e2388f6fd684b91b98c
#
_cell.length_a   1.000
_cell.length_b   1.000
_cell.length_c   1.000
_cell.angle_alpha   90.00
_cell.angle_beta   90.00
_cell.angle_gamma   90.00
#
_symmetry.space_group_name_H-M   'P 1'
#
loop_
_entity.id
_entity.type
_entity.pdbx_description
1 polymer ?
#
loop_
_entity_poly.entity_id
_entity_poly.type
_entity_poly.pdbx_seq_one_letter_code
_entity_poly.pdbx_strand_id
1 'polypeptide(L)'
;MSQARTKIFLSGPFQIICDDGRDATPRGTKAKALIALVLLSKNTVRSRVWIQDRLWSTSAPAQGASSLRKELSVLTKHFGKFGLDFLEIDRETVSIKLDTLEVDLFDEQLLPDRSELLEGLDVADPEFEDWLTVERQAYWDLETSEETPNGLPFQPRGLPQWGRQRPTVMVEQMEQVGNDAELDIAASSIHDELMFLLGTLSDVIELRDASRQEGPVEGYILSGRVIIGAEGMRVSAQLTSSLDKTCLWAGRFRFQAQDTFNAVEEISMQVVQALQLNLRDGHWSDIWSSRTTTTEIWTAFQQGRIQEGHTTQHGLKRAIQQYETCLSLDEGYLPAHVAIGFCRLDMIRLGMDTTPEQTLNQVISTCQSLRASHPNDAYCAALEAFTRNVAGETGEACSLMQQVLDQFQNSPELLGYHAGLLGYDDQLDGEIALCRQALALTPHPPIWIEANLAMALALSGDQSAWQHAHNVLRVSPDSVRARVVLCVLSADANNLPLARRHARQIRDLQPSFTADNWAWPTCFKNGEHYTWVASLLRVAGL
;
A
#
# COMPACT_ATOMS: atom_id res chain seq x y z
N MET A 1 42.80 11.41 4.06
CA MET A 1 42.41 12.82 3.82
C MET A 1 40.92 12.79 3.61
N SER A 2 40.14 13.30 4.57
CA SER A 2 38.67 13.40 4.43
C SER A 2 38.40 14.33 3.23
N GLN A 3 37.71 13.85 2.20
CA GLN A 3 37.20 14.74 1.15
C GLN A 3 36.20 15.69 1.82
N ALA A 4 36.43 17.00 1.67
CA ALA A 4 35.50 18.02 2.14
C ALA A 4 34.16 17.82 1.44
N ARG A 5 33.08 17.74 2.21
CA ARG A 5 31.73 17.45 1.72
C ARG A 5 30.81 18.65 1.96
N THR A 6 29.90 18.88 1.02
CA THR A 6 28.85 19.88 1.19
C THR A 6 27.89 19.41 2.29
N LYS A 7 27.56 20.31 3.23
CA LYS A 7 26.67 20.02 4.38
C LYS A 7 25.25 20.49 4.11
N ILE A 8 24.29 19.64 4.42
CA ILE A 8 22.86 19.98 4.36
C ILE A 8 22.28 19.83 5.77
N PHE A 9 21.62 20.89 6.21
CA PHE A 9 20.96 20.94 7.52
C PHE A 9 19.44 20.87 7.31
N LEU A 10 18.81 19.90 7.94
CA LEU A 10 17.37 19.65 7.95
C LEU A 10 16.79 19.86 9.36
N SER A 11 17.59 19.65 10.41
CA SER A 11 17.25 19.99 11.79
C SER A 11 17.45 21.49 11.99
N GLY A 12 16.39 22.21 12.31
CA GLY A 12 16.35 23.67 12.28
C GLY A 12 16.01 24.23 10.88
N PRO A 13 16.37 25.49 10.59
CA PRO A 13 16.15 26.09 9.29
C PRO A 13 16.93 25.36 8.18
N PHE A 14 16.26 25.06 7.07
CA PHE A 14 16.90 24.39 5.92
C PHE A 14 18.09 25.18 5.38
N GLN A 15 19.28 24.57 5.36
CA GLN A 15 20.52 25.19 4.86
C GLN A 15 21.37 24.22 4.05
N ILE A 16 22.12 24.76 3.09
CA ILE A 16 23.14 24.04 2.31
C ILE A 16 24.43 24.84 2.34
N ILE A 17 25.48 24.31 2.98
CA ILE A 17 26.78 24.95 3.12
C ILE A 17 27.83 24.16 2.36
N CYS A 18 28.48 24.82 1.38
CA CYS A 18 29.57 24.21 0.63
C CYS A 18 30.79 23.95 1.52
N ASP A 19 31.68 23.08 1.07
CA ASP A 19 32.96 22.75 1.73
C ASP A 19 33.87 23.98 1.96
N ASP A 20 33.74 24.99 1.11
CA ASP A 20 34.46 26.28 1.23
C ASP A 20 33.75 27.32 2.13
N GLY A 21 32.65 26.93 2.78
CA GLY A 21 31.87 27.78 3.71
C GLY A 21 30.85 28.68 3.00
N ARG A 22 30.71 28.66 1.68
CA ARG A 22 29.68 29.46 0.98
C ARG A 22 28.30 28.87 1.19
N ASP A 23 27.31 29.73 1.40
CA ASP A 23 25.90 29.36 1.50
C ASP A 23 25.30 29.14 0.08
N ALA A 24 24.97 27.89 -0.23
CA ALA A 24 24.32 27.46 -1.45
C ALA A 24 22.81 27.22 -1.26
N THR A 25 22.21 27.67 -0.19
CA THR A 25 20.78 27.51 0.10
C THR A 25 19.92 28.22 -0.95
N PRO A 26 18.98 27.51 -1.61
CA PRO A 26 18.09 28.14 -2.57
C PRO A 26 17.14 29.13 -1.86
N ARG A 27 16.83 30.25 -2.53
CA ARG A 27 15.95 31.28 -1.93
C ARG A 27 14.47 30.91 -1.94
N GLY A 28 14.03 30.08 -2.91
CA GLY A 28 12.64 29.68 -3.05
C GLY A 28 12.20 28.67 -1.99
N THR A 29 11.04 28.84 -1.34
CA THR A 29 10.49 27.89 -0.38
C THR A 29 10.21 26.53 -1.05
N LYS A 30 9.62 26.52 -2.26
CA LYS A 30 9.37 25.29 -3.03
C LYS A 30 10.66 24.58 -3.47
N ALA A 31 11.74 25.34 -3.74
CA ALA A 31 13.05 24.78 -4.03
C ALA A 31 13.64 24.02 -2.84
N LYS A 32 13.58 24.63 -1.62
CA LYS A 32 14.00 23.98 -0.38
C LYS A 32 13.15 22.74 -0.08
N ALA A 33 11.84 22.88 -0.20
CA ALA A 33 10.89 21.79 0.00
C ALA A 33 11.13 20.62 -0.96
N LEU A 34 11.43 20.89 -2.24
CA LEU A 34 11.74 19.85 -3.22
C LEU A 34 12.98 19.03 -2.81
N ILE A 35 14.03 19.70 -2.37
CA ILE A 35 15.26 19.03 -1.91
C ILE A 35 14.97 18.22 -0.64
N ALA A 36 14.23 18.77 0.33
CA ALA A 36 13.84 18.07 1.55
C ALA A 36 12.98 16.84 1.25
N LEU A 37 11.99 16.96 0.34
CA LEU A 37 11.15 15.84 -0.12
C LEU A 37 11.98 14.67 -0.69
N VAL A 38 13.03 14.98 -1.45
CA VAL A 38 13.90 13.96 -2.05
C VAL A 38 14.87 13.40 -1.00
N LEU A 39 15.50 14.23 -0.16
CA LEU A 39 16.45 13.80 0.87
C LEU A 39 15.80 12.91 1.93
N LEU A 40 14.61 13.28 2.42
CA LEU A 40 13.87 12.51 3.42
C LEU A 40 13.14 11.29 2.79
N SER A 41 13.35 11.06 1.51
CA SER A 41 12.84 9.90 0.82
C SER A 41 13.77 8.71 0.93
N LYS A 42 13.22 7.49 0.95
CA LYS A 42 14.04 6.28 0.86
C LYS A 42 14.86 6.31 -0.45
N ASN A 43 16.14 5.97 -0.35
CA ASN A 43 17.12 6.00 -1.45
C ASN A 43 17.31 7.38 -2.12
N THR A 44 16.84 8.45 -1.50
CA THR A 44 16.97 9.82 -2.03
C THR A 44 16.49 9.99 -3.48
N VAL A 45 15.41 9.28 -3.87
CA VAL A 45 14.80 9.30 -5.21
C VAL A 45 13.30 9.47 -5.09
N ARG A 46 12.70 10.32 -5.95
CA ARG A 46 11.25 10.48 -6.10
C ARG A 46 10.83 10.66 -7.55
N SER A 47 9.62 10.17 -7.88
CA SER A 47 9.03 10.45 -9.19
C SER A 47 8.63 11.92 -9.29
N ARG A 48 8.73 12.49 -10.49
CA ARG A 48 8.35 13.89 -10.75
C ARG A 48 6.86 14.13 -10.51
N VAL A 49 6.02 13.14 -10.77
CA VAL A 49 4.58 13.20 -10.48
C VAL A 49 4.35 13.34 -8.97
N TRP A 50 5.03 12.51 -8.18
CA TRP A 50 4.90 12.56 -6.72
C TRP A 50 5.33 13.92 -6.12
N ILE A 51 6.45 14.50 -6.62
CA ILE A 51 6.92 15.83 -6.18
C ILE A 51 5.91 16.91 -6.59
N GLN A 52 5.36 16.81 -7.80
CA GLN A 52 4.31 17.71 -8.28
C GLN A 52 3.09 17.68 -7.38
N ASP A 53 2.63 16.49 -7.02
CA ASP A 53 1.45 16.31 -6.17
C ASP A 53 1.64 16.83 -4.74
N ARG A 54 2.88 17.03 -4.29
CA ARG A 54 3.21 17.60 -2.97
C ARG A 54 3.44 19.11 -2.99
N LEU A 55 3.89 19.68 -4.09
CA LEU A 55 4.25 21.10 -4.15
C LEU A 55 3.32 21.95 -5.02
N TRP A 56 2.49 21.31 -5.84
CA TRP A 56 1.49 21.93 -6.73
C TRP A 56 0.19 21.15 -6.74
N SER A 57 -0.24 20.63 -5.59
CA SER A 57 -1.43 19.78 -5.45
C SER A 57 -2.72 20.48 -5.89
N THR A 58 -2.78 21.80 -5.69
CA THR A 58 -3.95 22.62 -6.05
C THR A 58 -3.94 23.11 -7.50
N SER A 59 -2.90 22.77 -8.28
CA SER A 59 -2.76 23.21 -9.68
C SER A 59 -3.28 22.12 -10.64
N ALA A 60 -3.78 22.52 -11.80
CA ALA A 60 -4.06 21.55 -12.86
C ALA A 60 -2.80 20.74 -13.22
N PRO A 61 -2.90 19.42 -13.51
CA PRO A 61 -1.74 18.54 -13.71
C PRO A 61 -0.70 19.07 -14.71
N ALA A 62 -1.14 19.61 -15.83
CA ALA A 62 -0.25 20.18 -16.85
C ALA A 62 0.49 21.44 -16.36
N GLN A 63 -0.18 22.26 -15.53
CA GLN A 63 0.40 23.46 -14.94
C GLN A 63 1.40 23.11 -13.86
N GLY A 64 1.08 22.15 -12.98
CA GLY A 64 1.99 21.63 -11.97
C GLY A 64 3.25 21.05 -12.58
N ALA A 65 3.12 20.22 -13.64
CA ALA A 65 4.26 19.67 -14.37
C ALA A 65 5.15 20.74 -15.03
N SER A 66 4.55 21.82 -15.53
CA SER A 66 5.29 22.96 -16.08
C SER A 66 6.05 23.72 -14.98
N SER A 67 5.42 23.93 -13.83
CA SER A 67 6.01 24.62 -12.67
C SER A 67 7.17 23.81 -12.10
N LEU A 68 7.02 22.49 -11.94
CA LEU A 68 8.09 21.60 -11.48
C LEU A 68 9.29 21.64 -12.44
N ARG A 69 9.06 21.57 -13.76
CA ARG A 69 10.15 21.67 -14.74
C ARG A 69 10.93 22.98 -14.64
N LYS A 70 10.23 24.10 -14.42
CA LYS A 70 10.83 25.42 -14.21
C LYS A 70 11.69 25.44 -12.93
N GLU A 71 11.15 24.91 -11.83
CA GLU A 71 11.85 24.87 -10.54
C GLU A 71 13.13 24.02 -10.62
N LEU A 72 13.04 22.82 -11.22
CA LEU A 72 14.19 21.95 -11.42
C LEU A 72 15.28 22.64 -12.28
N SER A 73 14.89 23.34 -13.35
CA SER A 73 15.83 24.10 -14.18
C SER A 73 16.51 25.25 -13.41
N VAL A 74 15.77 25.90 -12.51
CA VAL A 74 16.31 26.98 -11.65
C VAL A 74 17.30 26.38 -10.63
N LEU A 75 16.97 25.25 -10.00
CA LEU A 75 17.84 24.54 -9.06
C LEU A 75 19.14 24.07 -9.71
N THR A 76 19.07 23.44 -10.89
CA THR A 76 20.27 23.02 -11.63
C THR A 76 21.20 24.19 -11.92
N LYS A 77 20.65 25.32 -12.37
CA LYS A 77 21.44 26.53 -12.62
C LYS A 77 21.99 27.15 -11.32
N HIS A 78 21.23 27.07 -10.25
CA HIS A 78 21.66 27.58 -8.95
C HIS A 78 22.86 26.79 -8.42
N PHE A 79 22.76 25.45 -8.35
CA PHE A 79 23.84 24.59 -7.87
C PHE A 79 25.06 24.59 -8.80
N GLY A 80 24.89 24.70 -10.11
CA GLY A 80 25.97 24.83 -11.06
C GLY A 80 26.88 26.06 -10.81
N LYS A 81 26.36 27.15 -10.19
CA LYS A 81 27.19 28.33 -9.80
C LYS A 81 28.14 28.02 -8.64
N PHE A 82 27.83 27.01 -7.83
CA PHE A 82 28.63 26.54 -6.72
C PHE A 82 29.49 25.33 -7.06
N GLY A 83 29.36 24.82 -8.29
CA GLY A 83 30.05 23.60 -8.73
C GLY A 83 29.46 22.32 -8.12
N LEU A 84 28.20 22.35 -7.66
CA LEU A 84 27.48 21.25 -7.06
C LEU A 84 26.67 20.50 -8.11
N ASP A 85 26.80 19.16 -8.16
CA ASP A 85 26.14 18.26 -9.10
C ASP A 85 25.42 17.09 -8.42
N PHE A 86 25.09 17.22 -7.15
CA PHE A 86 24.43 16.17 -6.37
C PHE A 86 22.96 15.92 -6.78
N LEU A 87 22.32 16.87 -7.51
CA LEU A 87 20.94 16.75 -7.95
C LEU A 87 20.86 16.15 -9.36
N GLU A 88 20.36 14.95 -9.47
CA GLU A 88 20.12 14.28 -10.74
C GLU A 88 18.64 14.37 -11.14
N ILE A 89 18.40 14.69 -12.39
CA ILE A 89 17.05 14.91 -12.94
C ILE A 89 16.90 14.07 -14.20
N ASP A 90 16.05 13.07 -14.12
CA ASP A 90 15.66 12.21 -15.24
C ASP A 90 14.28 12.62 -15.78
N ARG A 91 13.80 11.92 -16.82
CA ARG A 91 12.47 12.14 -17.40
C ARG A 91 11.35 11.89 -16.41
N GLU A 92 11.50 10.92 -15.52
CA GLU A 92 10.48 10.42 -14.60
C GLU A 92 10.82 10.70 -13.13
N THR A 93 12.09 10.80 -12.77
CA THR A 93 12.56 10.90 -11.40
C THR A 93 13.44 12.11 -11.13
N VAL A 94 13.56 12.44 -9.85
CA VAL A 94 14.56 13.35 -9.29
C VAL A 94 15.27 12.61 -8.16
N SER A 95 16.59 12.62 -8.16
CA SER A 95 17.40 11.94 -7.14
C SER A 95 18.52 12.84 -6.63
N ILE A 96 19.03 12.50 -5.43
CA ILE A 96 20.14 13.20 -4.78
C ILE A 96 21.24 12.17 -4.45
N LYS A 97 22.46 12.44 -4.96
CA LYS A 97 23.65 11.64 -4.64
C LYS A 97 24.20 12.04 -3.28
N LEU A 98 24.31 11.07 -2.38
CA LEU A 98 24.85 11.29 -1.03
C LEU A 98 26.37 11.23 -0.95
N ASP A 99 27.08 10.73 -1.99
CA ASP A 99 28.52 10.48 -1.96
C ASP A 99 29.36 11.74 -1.64
N THR A 100 28.86 12.91 -2.03
CA THR A 100 29.52 14.20 -1.84
C THR A 100 28.85 15.09 -0.78
N LEU A 101 27.85 14.55 -0.06
CA LEU A 101 27.04 15.28 0.89
C LEU A 101 27.24 14.74 2.32
N GLU A 102 27.14 15.63 3.29
CA GLU A 102 26.92 15.33 4.70
C GLU A 102 25.56 15.93 5.08
N VAL A 103 24.64 15.09 5.56
CA VAL A 103 23.31 15.53 5.99
C VAL A 103 23.21 15.35 7.49
N ASP A 104 22.82 16.38 8.21
CA ASP A 104 22.79 16.40 9.67
C ASP A 104 21.95 15.27 10.29
N LEU A 105 20.84 14.92 9.67
CA LEU A 105 20.00 13.81 10.12
C LEU A 105 20.62 12.41 9.88
N PHE A 106 21.66 12.32 9.08
CA PHE A 106 22.34 11.06 8.73
C PHE A 106 23.71 10.90 9.42
N ASP A 107 24.16 11.94 10.14
CA ASP A 107 25.45 11.96 10.83
C ASP A 107 25.28 12.53 12.25
N GLU A 108 25.43 11.68 13.28
CA GLU A 108 25.30 12.05 14.70
C GLU A 108 26.26 13.18 15.14
N GLN A 109 27.37 13.36 14.43
CA GLN A 109 28.34 14.42 14.75
C GLN A 109 27.89 15.82 14.32
N LEU A 110 26.86 15.88 13.46
CA LEU A 110 26.33 17.13 12.91
C LEU A 110 24.98 17.53 13.52
N LEU A 111 24.36 16.70 14.35
CA LEU A 111 23.08 17.00 14.98
C LEU A 111 23.25 18.19 15.94
N PRO A 112 22.64 19.36 15.67
CA PRO A 112 22.59 20.46 16.62
C PRO A 112 21.62 20.13 17.77
N ASP A 113 21.81 20.81 18.93
CA ASP A 113 20.89 20.71 20.05
C ASP A 113 19.46 21.04 19.61
N ARG A 114 18.57 20.05 19.68
CA ARG A 114 17.10 20.07 19.64
C ARG A 114 16.45 21.22 18.86
N SER A 115 16.49 21.13 17.54
CA SER A 115 15.77 22.06 16.65
C SER A 115 14.62 21.35 15.94
N GLU A 116 13.55 22.06 15.63
CA GLU A 116 12.43 21.52 14.85
C GLU A 116 12.89 21.12 13.43
N LEU A 117 12.46 19.99 12.93
CA LEU A 117 12.73 19.55 11.55
C LEU A 117 12.20 20.58 10.55
N LEU A 118 13.08 21.09 9.65
CA LEU A 118 12.73 22.08 8.62
C LEU A 118 12.02 23.32 9.23
N GLU A 119 12.59 23.86 10.32
CA GLU A 119 12.03 25.00 11.02
C GLU A 119 11.78 26.19 10.08
N GLY A 120 10.57 26.76 10.13
CA GLY A 120 10.19 27.91 9.33
C GLY A 120 10.04 27.63 7.81
N LEU A 121 10.11 26.38 7.37
CA LEU A 121 9.82 26.05 5.99
C LEU A 121 8.31 25.94 5.78
N ASP A 122 7.72 27.01 5.28
CA ASP A 122 6.30 27.12 4.95
C ASP A 122 6.12 27.13 3.41
N VAL A 123 5.36 26.17 2.90
CA VAL A 123 4.97 26.10 1.49
C VAL A 123 3.46 26.14 1.44
N ALA A 124 2.90 27.13 0.77
CA ALA A 124 1.44 27.27 0.64
C ALA A 124 0.84 26.17 -0.26
N ASP A 125 1.07 24.91 0.13
CA ASP A 125 0.51 23.72 -0.51
C ASP A 125 0.09 22.71 0.56
N PRO A 126 -1.20 22.32 0.61
CA PRO A 126 -1.73 21.47 1.67
C PRO A 126 -1.06 20.10 1.75
N GLU A 127 -0.71 19.49 0.62
CA GLU A 127 -0.09 18.18 0.60
C GLU A 127 1.37 18.21 1.11
N PHE A 128 2.06 19.33 0.95
CA PHE A 128 3.38 19.51 1.53
C PHE A 128 3.30 19.70 3.05
N GLU A 129 2.36 20.50 3.53
CA GLU A 129 2.16 20.73 4.97
C GLU A 129 1.78 19.43 5.70
N ASP A 130 0.93 18.60 5.09
CA ASP A 130 0.58 17.28 5.64
C ASP A 130 1.81 16.37 5.69
N TRP A 131 2.60 16.33 4.64
CA TRP A 131 3.85 15.57 4.61
C TRP A 131 4.83 16.07 5.68
N LEU A 132 5.04 17.39 5.79
CA LEU A 132 5.97 17.98 6.76
C LEU A 132 5.54 17.69 8.20
N THR A 133 4.25 17.74 8.49
CA THR A 133 3.71 17.41 9.82
C THR A 133 4.04 15.97 10.21
N VAL A 134 3.92 15.03 9.27
CA VAL A 134 4.28 13.62 9.50
C VAL A 134 5.77 13.45 9.75
N GLU A 135 6.63 14.10 8.95
CA GLU A 135 8.08 13.97 9.11
C GLU A 135 8.55 14.61 10.43
N ARG A 136 7.95 15.73 10.84
CA ARG A 136 8.23 16.38 12.14
C ARG A 136 7.83 15.48 13.31
N GLN A 137 6.67 14.83 13.25
CA GLN A 137 6.25 13.91 14.29
C GLN A 137 7.20 12.70 14.37
N ALA A 138 7.55 12.11 13.24
CA ALA A 138 8.50 11.01 13.20
C ALA A 138 9.90 11.40 13.75
N TYR A 139 10.34 12.61 13.46
CA TYR A 139 11.59 13.17 14.00
C TYR A 139 11.51 13.34 15.52
N TRP A 140 10.39 13.86 16.05
CA TRP A 140 10.16 14.06 17.48
C TRP A 140 10.07 12.75 18.27
N ASP A 141 9.41 11.72 17.70
CA ASP A 141 9.26 10.40 18.32
C ASP A 141 10.61 9.68 18.49
N LEU A 142 11.58 9.96 17.62
CA LEU A 142 12.95 9.47 17.73
C LEU A 142 13.72 10.10 18.91
N GLU A 143 13.46 11.36 19.22
CA GLU A 143 14.11 12.08 20.33
C GLU A 143 13.56 11.65 21.71
N THR A 144 12.31 11.19 21.78
CA THR A 144 11.64 10.86 23.05
C THR A 144 11.80 9.41 23.47
N SER A 145 12.27 8.52 22.60
CA SER A 145 12.52 7.11 22.93
C SER A 145 13.83 6.95 23.69
N GLU A 146 13.77 6.73 25.01
CA GLU A 146 14.92 6.44 25.90
C GLU A 146 15.64 5.11 25.62
N GLU A 147 15.24 4.33 24.60
CA GLU A 147 15.89 3.09 24.20
C GLU A 147 16.64 3.25 22.87
N THR A 148 17.83 3.81 22.95
CA THR A 148 18.86 3.59 21.91
C THR A 148 19.74 2.40 22.28
N PRO A 149 19.54 1.21 21.71
CA PRO A 149 20.59 0.21 21.67
C PRO A 149 21.49 0.53 20.47
N ASN A 150 22.70 0.98 20.78
CA ASN A 150 23.85 1.11 19.89
C ASN A 150 23.73 2.13 18.73
N GLY A 151 24.30 3.31 18.96
CA GLY A 151 25.08 4.19 18.08
C GLY A 151 25.10 3.91 16.56
N LEU A 152 23.94 3.80 15.92
CA LEU A 152 23.84 3.84 14.48
C LEU A 152 23.28 5.23 14.09
N PRO A 153 23.93 5.91 13.11
CA PRO A 153 23.42 7.19 12.61
C PRO A 153 21.96 7.04 12.18
N PHE A 154 21.22 8.12 12.26
CA PHE A 154 19.86 8.22 11.73
C PHE A 154 19.88 7.66 10.29
N GLN A 155 19.68 6.39 10.18
CA GLN A 155 19.06 5.90 8.97
C GLN A 155 17.62 6.37 9.10
N PRO A 156 17.03 7.05 8.10
CA PRO A 156 15.59 7.20 8.05
C PRO A 156 15.10 5.76 8.21
N ARG A 157 14.76 5.40 9.48
CA ARG A 157 14.21 4.08 9.77
C ARG A 157 13.05 4.09 8.85
N GLY A 158 13.20 3.31 7.76
CA GLY A 158 12.10 3.16 6.85
C GLY A 158 10.97 2.92 7.79
N LEU A 159 10.12 3.91 7.90
CA LEU A 159 8.87 3.85 8.64
C LEU A 159 8.40 2.43 8.41
N PRO A 160 7.91 1.71 9.42
CA PRO A 160 7.66 0.27 9.32
C PRO A 160 7.22 -0.01 7.91
N GLN A 161 7.84 -0.93 7.19
CA GLN A 161 7.89 -1.06 5.72
C GLN A 161 6.50 -1.25 5.07
N TRP A 162 5.52 -0.66 5.68
CA TRP A 162 4.11 -0.63 5.36
C TRP A 162 3.87 0.36 4.21
N GLY A 163 3.91 -0.16 3.01
CA GLY A 163 3.35 0.50 1.85
C GLY A 163 4.18 1.63 1.24
N ARG A 164 5.03 1.30 0.35
CA ARG A 164 5.39 1.89 -0.95
C ARG A 164 6.56 1.20 -1.63
N GLN A 165 7.16 0.20 -1.04
CA GLN A 165 8.05 -0.65 -1.81
C GLN A 165 7.20 -1.76 -2.40
N ARG A 166 7.05 -1.66 -3.72
CA ARG A 166 6.73 -2.84 -4.51
C ARG A 166 7.73 -3.89 -4.09
N PRO A 167 7.28 -5.08 -3.64
CA PRO A 167 8.24 -6.12 -3.31
C PRO A 167 9.12 -6.36 -4.51
N THR A 168 10.43 -6.35 -4.31
CA THR A 168 11.37 -6.68 -5.38
C THR A 168 11.34 -8.19 -5.59
N VAL A 169 11.04 -8.60 -6.81
CA VAL A 169 11.10 -10.00 -7.23
C VAL A 169 12.23 -10.15 -8.24
N MET A 170 13.24 -10.92 -7.87
CA MET A 170 14.33 -11.32 -8.77
C MET A 170 13.98 -12.65 -9.41
N VAL A 171 13.97 -12.71 -10.72
CA VAL A 171 13.75 -13.94 -11.48
C VAL A 171 15.12 -14.50 -11.90
N GLU A 172 15.44 -15.69 -11.40
CA GLU A 172 16.63 -16.43 -11.85
C GLU A 172 16.35 -17.17 -13.15
N GLN A 173 17.37 -17.42 -13.94
CA GLN A 173 17.24 -18.33 -15.07
C GLN A 173 16.86 -19.73 -14.58
N MET A 174 15.93 -20.36 -15.29
CA MET A 174 15.51 -21.72 -14.94
C MET A 174 16.67 -22.70 -15.11
N GLU A 175 17.02 -23.41 -14.03
CA GLU A 175 18.08 -24.41 -14.04
C GLU A 175 17.64 -25.62 -14.89
N GLN A 176 18.54 -26.08 -15.73
CA GLN A 176 18.30 -27.24 -16.58
C GLN A 176 18.92 -28.49 -15.97
N VAL A 177 18.20 -29.62 -16.08
CA VAL A 177 18.75 -30.93 -15.68
C VAL A 177 18.76 -31.83 -16.92
N GLY A 178 19.88 -31.77 -17.64
CA GLY A 178 20.13 -32.52 -18.89
C GLY A 178 20.92 -31.66 -19.90
N ASN A 179 21.39 -32.27 -20.98
CA ASN A 179 22.15 -31.61 -22.05
C ASN A 179 21.36 -31.63 -23.37
N ASP A 180 20.10 -31.23 -23.34
CA ASP A 180 19.26 -31.26 -24.55
C ASP A 180 18.98 -29.79 -24.99
N ALA A 181 19.17 -29.54 -26.29
CA ALA A 181 18.92 -28.20 -26.86
C ALA A 181 17.42 -27.77 -26.73
N GLU A 182 16.51 -28.70 -26.65
CA GLU A 182 15.08 -28.43 -26.42
C GLU A 182 14.83 -27.93 -24.98
N LEU A 183 15.66 -28.39 -24.01
CA LEU A 183 15.64 -27.91 -22.62
C LEU A 183 16.07 -26.45 -22.50
N ASP A 184 17.11 -26.06 -23.25
CA ASP A 184 17.62 -24.69 -23.29
C ASP A 184 16.54 -23.71 -23.77
N ILE A 185 15.86 -24.09 -24.86
CA ILE A 185 14.79 -23.27 -25.45
C ILE A 185 13.61 -23.18 -24.48
N ALA A 186 13.19 -24.30 -23.87
CA ALA A 186 12.08 -24.31 -22.93
C ALA A 186 12.37 -23.49 -21.67
N ALA A 187 13.56 -23.63 -21.08
CA ALA A 187 13.97 -22.90 -19.90
C ALA A 187 14.05 -21.39 -20.16
N SER A 188 14.62 -21.00 -21.31
CA SER A 188 14.69 -19.58 -21.70
C SER A 188 13.29 -19.03 -22.01
N SER A 189 12.43 -19.78 -22.69
CA SER A 189 11.06 -19.33 -22.99
C SER A 189 10.23 -19.14 -21.73
N ILE A 190 10.35 -20.03 -20.73
CA ILE A 190 9.69 -19.88 -19.43
C ILE A 190 10.19 -18.63 -18.71
N HIS A 191 11.50 -18.39 -18.71
CA HIS A 191 12.07 -17.21 -18.09
C HIS A 191 11.56 -15.92 -18.75
N ASP A 192 11.61 -15.83 -20.07
CA ASP A 192 11.18 -14.66 -20.84
C ASP A 192 9.68 -14.37 -20.64
N GLU A 193 8.84 -15.40 -20.64
CA GLU A 193 7.41 -15.26 -20.39
C GLU A 193 7.11 -14.83 -18.96
N LEU A 194 7.81 -15.39 -17.96
CA LEU A 194 7.73 -14.94 -16.57
C LEU A 194 8.11 -13.47 -16.43
N MET A 195 9.20 -13.04 -17.07
CA MET A 195 9.63 -11.66 -17.09
C MET A 195 8.58 -10.75 -17.75
N PHE A 196 7.96 -11.20 -18.84
CA PHE A 196 6.90 -10.47 -19.52
C PHE A 196 5.64 -10.34 -18.65
N LEU A 197 5.11 -11.45 -18.14
CA LEU A 197 3.88 -11.46 -17.34
C LEU A 197 4.07 -10.73 -15.99
N LEU A 198 5.19 -10.96 -15.30
CA LEU A 198 5.51 -10.22 -14.07
C LEU A 198 5.76 -8.75 -14.35
N GLY A 199 6.27 -8.40 -15.55
CA GLY A 199 6.44 -7.01 -15.99
C GLY A 199 5.11 -6.26 -16.15
N THR A 200 4.02 -6.96 -16.49
CA THR A 200 2.66 -6.37 -16.52
C THR A 200 2.18 -5.94 -15.13
N LEU A 201 2.82 -6.46 -14.07
CA LEU A 201 2.54 -6.14 -12.67
C LEU A 201 3.47 -5.05 -12.11
N SER A 202 4.11 -4.29 -12.97
CA SER A 202 5.06 -3.24 -12.58
C SER A 202 4.49 -2.21 -11.59
N ASP A 203 3.18 -2.06 -11.51
CA ASP A 203 2.51 -1.22 -10.51
C ASP A 203 2.46 -1.86 -9.11
N VAL A 204 2.68 -3.18 -9.01
CA VAL A 204 2.55 -3.98 -7.79
C VAL A 204 3.90 -4.49 -7.28
N ILE A 205 4.78 -4.92 -8.18
CA ILE A 205 6.10 -5.46 -7.88
C ILE A 205 7.20 -4.68 -8.61
N GLU A 206 8.40 -4.64 -8.03
CA GLU A 206 9.61 -4.25 -8.72
C GLU A 206 10.28 -5.50 -9.27
N LEU A 207 10.23 -5.69 -10.57
CA LEU A 207 10.80 -6.84 -11.24
C LEU A 207 12.27 -6.62 -11.60
N ARG A 208 13.12 -7.59 -11.29
CA ARG A 208 14.53 -7.59 -11.68
C ARG A 208 14.94 -8.94 -12.24
N ASP A 209 15.76 -8.91 -13.28
CA ASP A 209 16.44 -10.08 -13.83
C ASP A 209 17.71 -10.35 -13.00
N ALA A 210 17.78 -11.51 -12.36
CA ALA A 210 18.91 -11.87 -11.50
C ALA A 210 20.23 -11.97 -12.28
N SER A 211 20.20 -12.27 -13.58
CA SER A 211 21.39 -12.37 -14.45
C SER A 211 22.08 -11.03 -14.68
N ARG A 212 21.38 -9.91 -14.47
CA ARG A 212 21.85 -8.53 -14.70
C ARG A 212 22.16 -7.78 -13.41
N GLN A 213 22.05 -8.44 -12.25
CA GLN A 213 22.15 -7.79 -10.95
C GLN A 213 23.54 -7.99 -10.35
N GLU A 214 24.22 -6.90 -10.00
CA GLU A 214 25.44 -6.91 -9.19
C GLU A 214 25.11 -6.55 -7.74
N GLY A 215 25.28 -7.52 -6.81
CA GLY A 215 25.14 -7.34 -5.37
C GLY A 215 23.85 -7.89 -4.74
N PRO A 216 23.79 -7.97 -3.41
CA PRO A 216 22.62 -8.48 -2.68
C PRO A 216 21.44 -7.50 -2.79
N VAL A 217 20.26 -8.01 -3.08
CA VAL A 217 19.00 -7.26 -3.14
C VAL A 217 18.06 -7.80 -2.09
N GLU A 218 17.47 -6.93 -1.28
CA GLU A 218 16.40 -7.30 -0.38
C GLU A 218 15.11 -7.51 -1.19
N GLY A 219 14.48 -8.67 -1.02
CA GLY A 219 13.26 -9.01 -1.73
C GLY A 219 13.03 -10.51 -1.81
N TYR A 220 12.50 -10.95 -2.92
CA TYR A 220 12.17 -12.35 -3.17
C TYR A 220 12.90 -12.85 -4.40
N ILE A 221 13.26 -14.13 -4.38
CA ILE A 221 13.94 -14.81 -5.48
C ILE A 221 13.00 -15.89 -6.01
N LEU A 222 12.61 -15.74 -7.26
CA LEU A 222 11.92 -16.77 -8.02
C LEU A 222 12.96 -17.60 -8.76
N SER A 223 13.12 -18.84 -8.35
CA SER A 223 14.01 -19.81 -8.98
C SER A 223 13.24 -21.04 -9.43
N GLY A 224 13.77 -21.76 -10.38
CA GLY A 224 13.10 -22.96 -10.86
C GLY A 224 14.02 -23.90 -11.62
N ARG A 225 13.48 -25.09 -11.93
CA ARG A 225 14.20 -26.16 -12.62
C ARG A 225 13.32 -26.83 -13.66
N VAL A 226 13.84 -27.03 -14.85
CA VAL A 226 13.19 -27.70 -15.96
C VAL A 226 13.85 -29.05 -16.23
N ILE A 227 13.06 -30.10 -16.34
CA ILE A 227 13.50 -31.47 -16.64
C ILE A 227 12.63 -32.04 -17.74
N ILE A 228 13.22 -32.54 -18.82
CA ILE A 228 12.51 -33.34 -19.83
C ILE A 228 12.75 -34.82 -19.55
N GLY A 229 11.68 -35.59 -19.48
CA GLY A 229 11.71 -37.04 -19.28
C GLY A 229 10.86 -37.76 -20.31
N ALA A 230 10.86 -39.07 -20.26
CA ALA A 230 10.10 -39.93 -21.22
C ALA A 230 8.56 -39.65 -21.19
N GLU A 231 8.04 -39.07 -20.13
CA GLU A 231 6.62 -38.74 -19.93
C GLU A 231 6.28 -37.27 -20.19
N GLY A 232 7.23 -36.45 -20.70
CA GLY A 232 7.05 -35.02 -20.94
C GLY A 232 7.97 -34.13 -20.11
N MET A 233 7.65 -32.86 -20.08
CA MET A 233 8.39 -31.83 -19.37
C MET A 233 7.86 -31.65 -17.92
N ARG A 234 8.78 -31.56 -16.98
CA ARG A 234 8.48 -31.22 -15.58
C ARG A 234 9.18 -29.92 -15.22
N VAL A 235 8.43 -28.96 -14.71
CA VAL A 235 8.94 -27.72 -14.17
C VAL A 235 8.69 -27.67 -12.67
N SER A 236 9.69 -27.32 -11.90
CA SER A 236 9.54 -26.96 -10.49
C SER A 236 9.96 -25.51 -10.32
N ALA A 237 9.16 -24.73 -9.62
CA ALA A 237 9.48 -23.35 -9.31
C ALA A 237 9.27 -23.09 -7.82
N GLN A 238 10.03 -22.17 -7.26
CA GLN A 238 9.94 -21.77 -5.86
C GLN A 238 10.20 -20.29 -5.70
N LEU A 239 9.50 -19.68 -4.73
CA LEU A 239 9.70 -18.33 -4.28
C LEU A 239 10.33 -18.34 -2.89
N THR A 240 11.49 -17.73 -2.75
CA THR A 240 12.22 -17.67 -1.47
C THR A 240 12.50 -16.23 -1.07
N SER A 241 12.45 -15.95 0.22
CA SER A 241 12.93 -14.68 0.76
C SER A 241 14.44 -14.57 0.61
N SER A 242 14.93 -13.42 0.14
CA SER A 242 16.39 -13.20 0.01
C SER A 242 17.09 -13.06 1.37
N LEU A 243 16.35 -12.62 2.40
CA LEU A 243 16.90 -12.32 3.74
C LEU A 243 17.17 -13.57 4.56
N ASP A 244 16.16 -14.41 4.73
CA ASP A 244 16.19 -15.58 5.64
C ASP A 244 16.14 -16.92 4.91
N LYS A 245 16.06 -16.89 3.56
CA LYS A 245 15.94 -18.07 2.71
C LYS A 245 14.68 -18.91 2.96
N THR A 246 13.67 -18.35 3.63
CA THR A 246 12.40 -19.02 3.83
C THR A 246 11.72 -19.24 2.48
N CYS A 247 11.28 -20.47 2.21
CA CYS A 247 10.48 -20.79 1.03
C CYS A 247 9.02 -20.38 1.29
N LEU A 248 8.55 -19.37 0.56
CA LEU A 248 7.19 -18.84 0.68
C LEU A 248 6.21 -19.63 -0.18
N TRP A 249 6.69 -20.17 -1.28
CA TRP A 249 5.90 -20.95 -2.20
C TRP A 249 6.78 -21.90 -3.02
N ALA A 250 6.24 -23.09 -3.37
CA ALA A 250 6.84 -24.01 -4.30
C ALA A 250 5.76 -24.76 -5.10
N GLY A 251 5.92 -24.82 -6.42
CA GLY A 251 5.04 -25.52 -7.35
C GLY A 251 5.77 -26.56 -8.19
N ARG A 252 5.04 -27.61 -8.60
CA ARG A 252 5.52 -28.61 -9.56
C ARG A 252 4.47 -28.83 -10.64
N PHE A 253 4.91 -28.71 -11.88
CA PHE A 253 4.08 -28.74 -13.07
C PHE A 253 4.54 -29.86 -13.99
N ARG A 254 3.60 -30.52 -14.68
CA ARG A 254 3.90 -31.59 -15.64
C ARG A 254 3.16 -31.30 -16.93
N PHE A 255 3.88 -31.34 -18.05
CA PHE A 255 3.36 -31.04 -19.37
C PHE A 255 3.79 -32.13 -20.36
N GLN A 256 2.97 -32.37 -21.38
CA GLN A 256 3.36 -33.22 -22.50
C GLN A 256 4.25 -32.43 -23.47
N ALA A 257 5.25 -33.06 -24.06
CA ALA A 257 6.25 -32.39 -24.92
C ALA A 257 5.65 -31.66 -26.16
N GLN A 258 4.40 -31.93 -26.50
CA GLN A 258 3.70 -31.28 -27.62
C GLN A 258 3.00 -29.97 -27.23
N ASP A 259 2.84 -29.68 -25.94
CA ASP A 259 2.10 -28.52 -25.40
C ASP A 259 3.02 -27.45 -24.79
N THR A 260 4.25 -27.32 -25.25
CA THR A 260 5.28 -26.49 -24.64
C THR A 260 4.85 -25.01 -24.53
N PHE A 261 4.12 -24.48 -25.50
CA PHE A 261 3.64 -23.08 -25.49
C PHE A 261 2.55 -22.84 -24.43
N ASN A 262 1.54 -23.68 -24.38
CA ASN A 262 0.47 -23.61 -23.38
C ASN A 262 1.00 -23.89 -21.98
N ALA A 263 2.02 -24.74 -21.87
CA ALA A 263 2.70 -25.08 -20.64
C ALA A 263 3.44 -23.88 -20.03
N VAL A 264 4.14 -23.11 -20.85
CA VAL A 264 4.87 -21.91 -20.43
C VAL A 264 3.91 -20.86 -19.90
N GLU A 265 2.82 -20.61 -20.59
CA GLU A 265 1.77 -19.67 -20.19
C GLU A 265 1.09 -20.09 -18.89
N GLU A 266 0.74 -21.37 -18.74
CA GLU A 266 0.10 -21.90 -17.53
C GLU A 266 1.02 -21.86 -16.31
N ILE A 267 2.32 -22.21 -16.46
CA ILE A 267 3.32 -22.11 -15.38
C ILE A 267 3.50 -20.65 -14.97
N SER A 268 3.71 -19.76 -15.93
CA SER A 268 3.93 -18.37 -15.69
C SER A 268 2.73 -17.77 -14.94
N MET A 269 1.53 -18.12 -15.33
CA MET A 269 0.30 -17.69 -14.69
C MET A 269 0.18 -18.21 -13.25
N GLN A 270 0.46 -19.49 -13.00
CA GLN A 270 0.43 -20.04 -11.64
C GLN A 270 1.53 -19.50 -10.75
N VAL A 271 2.73 -19.25 -11.29
CA VAL A 271 3.81 -18.57 -10.57
C VAL A 271 3.43 -17.15 -10.23
N VAL A 272 2.86 -16.40 -11.19
CA VAL A 272 2.39 -15.03 -10.98
C VAL A 272 1.27 -14.98 -9.93
N GLN A 273 0.33 -15.91 -9.99
CA GLN A 273 -0.70 -16.06 -8.96
C GLN A 273 -0.10 -16.30 -7.59
N ALA A 274 0.80 -17.27 -7.47
CA ALA A 274 1.46 -17.58 -6.21
C ALA A 274 2.28 -16.39 -5.67
N LEU A 275 2.98 -15.67 -6.54
CA LEU A 275 3.72 -14.46 -6.20
C LEU A 275 2.81 -13.36 -5.67
N GLN A 276 1.74 -13.04 -6.37
CA GLN A 276 0.82 -11.99 -5.93
C GLN A 276 0.16 -12.30 -4.61
N LEU A 277 -0.21 -13.53 -4.41
CA LEU A 277 -0.94 -14.01 -3.26
C LEU A 277 -0.06 -14.07 -2.00
N ASN A 278 1.20 -14.49 -2.15
CA ASN A 278 2.15 -14.49 -1.02
C ASN A 278 2.74 -13.10 -0.73
N LEU A 279 2.79 -12.20 -1.72
CA LEU A 279 3.42 -10.89 -1.58
C LEU A 279 2.45 -9.78 -1.15
N ARG A 280 1.17 -9.92 -1.43
CA ARG A 280 0.18 -8.86 -1.20
C ARG A 280 -0.96 -9.25 -0.26
N ASP A 281 -1.51 -10.45 -0.36
CA ASP A 281 -2.79 -10.83 0.23
C ASP A 281 -2.74 -12.09 1.12
N GLY A 282 -1.54 -12.64 1.43
CA GLY A 282 -1.33 -13.77 2.42
C GLY A 282 -2.17 -14.96 2.17
N HIS A 283 -2.96 -15.64 2.11
CA HIS A 283 -3.68 -16.89 1.97
C HIS A 283 -4.87 -16.93 0.99
N TRP A 284 -5.12 -15.87 0.23
CA TRP A 284 -6.11 -15.98 -0.86
C TRP A 284 -5.75 -17.08 -1.88
N SER A 285 -4.45 -17.47 -1.88
CA SER A 285 -3.85 -18.35 -2.88
C SER A 285 -4.43 -19.75 -2.93
N ASP A 286 -4.57 -20.39 -1.80
CA ASP A 286 -4.87 -21.83 -1.79
C ASP A 286 -6.31 -22.15 -2.18
N ILE A 287 -7.21 -21.19 -1.95
CA ILE A 287 -8.64 -21.36 -2.22
C ILE A 287 -8.99 -20.93 -3.66
N TRP A 288 -8.23 -20.00 -4.25
CA TRP A 288 -8.60 -19.33 -5.50
C TRP A 288 -7.71 -19.67 -6.69
N SER A 289 -6.44 -20.06 -6.46
CA SER A 289 -5.51 -20.45 -7.53
C SER A 289 -5.94 -21.69 -8.32
N SER A 290 -6.72 -22.58 -7.70
CA SER A 290 -7.24 -23.77 -8.38
C SER A 290 -8.39 -23.51 -9.34
N ARG A 291 -8.86 -22.27 -9.48
CA ARG A 291 -10.10 -21.92 -10.21
C ARG A 291 -9.93 -20.91 -11.33
N THR A 292 -8.74 -20.34 -11.52
CA THR A 292 -8.50 -19.38 -12.62
C THR A 292 -8.24 -20.13 -13.92
N THR A 293 -9.01 -19.82 -14.93
CA THR A 293 -9.01 -20.57 -16.19
C THR A 293 -8.29 -19.87 -17.33
N THR A 294 -8.11 -18.54 -17.28
CA THR A 294 -7.43 -17.78 -18.34
C THR A 294 -6.71 -16.54 -17.82
N THR A 295 -5.66 -16.10 -18.55
CA THR A 295 -4.91 -14.86 -18.28
C THR A 295 -5.80 -13.62 -18.26
N GLU A 296 -6.84 -13.60 -19.12
CA GLU A 296 -7.77 -12.46 -19.25
C GLU A 296 -8.62 -12.28 -18.01
N ILE A 297 -9.18 -13.36 -17.46
CA ILE A 297 -9.96 -13.35 -16.21
C ILE A 297 -9.09 -12.85 -15.06
N TRP A 298 -7.89 -13.41 -14.99
CA TRP A 298 -6.94 -13.03 -13.94
C TRP A 298 -6.55 -11.55 -14.03
N THR A 299 -6.20 -11.05 -15.23
CA THR A 299 -5.84 -9.64 -15.43
C THR A 299 -6.98 -8.71 -15.04
N ALA A 300 -8.21 -9.01 -15.48
CA ALA A 300 -9.38 -8.23 -15.12
C ALA A 300 -9.63 -8.25 -13.60
N PHE A 301 -9.46 -9.40 -12.94
CA PHE A 301 -9.62 -9.53 -11.49
C PHE A 301 -8.60 -8.66 -10.74
N GLN A 302 -7.33 -8.68 -11.15
CA GLN A 302 -6.29 -7.85 -10.51
C GLN A 302 -6.52 -6.35 -10.72
N GLN A 303 -6.96 -5.94 -11.90
CA GLN A 303 -7.36 -4.57 -12.14
C GLN A 303 -8.52 -4.15 -11.23
N GLY A 304 -9.48 -5.05 -11.01
CA GLY A 304 -10.55 -4.85 -10.03
C GLY A 304 -10.00 -4.63 -8.62
N ARG A 305 -9.08 -5.46 -8.15
CA ARG A 305 -8.43 -5.36 -6.83
C ARG A 305 -7.67 -4.04 -6.63
N ILE A 306 -6.97 -3.57 -7.66
CA ILE A 306 -6.28 -2.27 -7.62
C ILE A 306 -7.29 -1.13 -7.44
N GLN A 307 -8.40 -1.14 -8.20
CA GLN A 307 -9.43 -0.11 -8.12
C GLN A 307 -10.19 -0.14 -6.79
N GLU A 308 -10.47 -1.33 -6.24
CA GLU A 308 -11.07 -1.52 -4.91
C GLU A 308 -10.22 -0.88 -3.80
N GLY A 309 -8.89 -1.02 -3.90
CA GLY A 309 -7.94 -0.47 -2.94
C GLY A 309 -8.01 1.05 -2.77
N HIS A 310 -8.55 1.80 -3.74
CA HIS A 310 -8.76 3.25 -3.63
C HIS A 310 -9.90 3.63 -2.68
N THR A 311 -10.84 2.72 -2.38
CA THR A 311 -11.99 2.93 -1.47
C THR A 311 -12.80 4.21 -1.72
N THR A 312 -12.79 4.72 -2.96
CA THR A 312 -13.62 5.83 -3.42
C THR A 312 -14.82 5.31 -4.20
N GLN A 313 -15.92 6.09 -4.30
CA GLN A 313 -17.10 5.68 -5.09
C GLN A 313 -16.73 5.34 -6.55
N HIS A 314 -15.81 6.11 -7.14
CA HIS A 314 -15.34 5.87 -8.49
C HIS A 314 -14.49 4.60 -8.58
N GLY A 315 -13.58 4.39 -7.62
CA GLY A 315 -12.75 3.19 -7.54
C GLY A 315 -13.60 1.93 -7.39
N LEU A 316 -14.54 1.91 -6.44
CA LEU A 316 -15.43 0.76 -6.22
C LEU A 316 -16.30 0.45 -7.44
N LYS A 317 -16.84 1.49 -8.13
CA LYS A 317 -17.59 1.27 -9.38
C LYS A 317 -16.72 0.69 -10.50
N ARG A 318 -15.48 1.14 -10.64
CA ARG A 318 -14.52 0.57 -11.61
C ARG A 318 -14.13 -0.86 -11.24
N ALA A 319 -13.92 -1.14 -9.95
CA ALA A 319 -13.65 -2.49 -9.47
C ALA A 319 -14.79 -3.44 -9.88
N ILE A 320 -16.05 -3.06 -9.61
CA ILE A 320 -17.21 -3.85 -10.02
C ILE A 320 -17.20 -4.11 -11.53
N GLN A 321 -16.93 -3.10 -12.38
CA GLN A 321 -16.85 -3.28 -13.83
C GLN A 321 -15.79 -4.30 -14.25
N GLN A 322 -14.62 -4.29 -13.60
CA GLN A 322 -13.55 -5.27 -13.88
C GLN A 322 -13.96 -6.69 -13.44
N TYR A 323 -14.61 -6.81 -12.29
CA TYR A 323 -15.13 -8.10 -11.83
C TYR A 323 -16.30 -8.62 -12.70
N GLU A 324 -17.14 -7.74 -13.21
CA GLU A 324 -18.17 -8.08 -14.19
C GLU A 324 -17.55 -8.56 -15.52
N THR A 325 -16.38 -8.01 -15.90
CA THR A 325 -15.60 -8.52 -17.03
C THR A 325 -15.16 -9.97 -16.79
N CYS A 326 -14.68 -10.29 -15.57
CA CYS A 326 -14.37 -11.69 -15.22
C CYS A 326 -15.59 -12.59 -15.37
N LEU A 327 -16.76 -12.17 -14.90
CA LEU A 327 -17.99 -12.95 -14.99
C LEU A 327 -18.52 -13.08 -16.42
N SER A 328 -18.20 -12.13 -17.31
CA SER A 328 -18.54 -12.26 -18.75
C SER A 328 -17.69 -13.33 -19.46
N LEU A 329 -16.48 -13.61 -18.94
CA LEU A 329 -15.56 -14.62 -19.44
C LEU A 329 -15.80 -16.00 -18.78
N ASP A 330 -16.12 -16.01 -17.49
CA ASP A 330 -16.50 -17.17 -16.70
C ASP A 330 -17.57 -16.79 -15.67
N GLU A 331 -18.83 -17.11 -15.98
CA GLU A 331 -19.99 -16.82 -15.12
C GLU A 331 -19.87 -17.49 -13.74
N GLY A 332 -19.15 -18.62 -13.66
CA GLY A 332 -18.92 -19.36 -12.41
C GLY A 332 -17.72 -18.85 -11.57
N TYR A 333 -17.03 -17.81 -11.99
CA TYR A 333 -15.83 -17.35 -11.30
C TYR A 333 -16.16 -16.75 -9.93
N LEU A 334 -16.12 -17.61 -8.90
CA LEU A 334 -16.51 -17.30 -7.52
C LEU A 334 -15.83 -16.06 -6.95
N PRO A 335 -14.50 -15.82 -7.17
CA PRO A 335 -13.83 -14.64 -6.66
C PRO A 335 -14.49 -13.31 -7.06
N ALA A 336 -14.90 -13.20 -8.32
CA ALA A 336 -15.53 -11.97 -8.79
C ALA A 336 -16.92 -11.74 -8.15
N HIS A 337 -17.71 -12.81 -7.96
CA HIS A 337 -19.00 -12.71 -7.26
C HIS A 337 -18.83 -12.18 -5.84
N VAL A 338 -17.86 -12.73 -5.09
CA VAL A 338 -17.58 -12.32 -3.71
C VAL A 338 -17.06 -10.88 -3.68
N ALA A 339 -16.11 -10.52 -4.55
CA ALA A 339 -15.55 -9.17 -4.61
C ALA A 339 -16.60 -8.11 -4.98
N ILE A 340 -17.50 -8.39 -5.92
CA ILE A 340 -18.64 -7.50 -6.22
C ILE A 340 -19.53 -7.32 -4.99
N GLY A 341 -19.77 -8.40 -4.24
CA GLY A 341 -20.54 -8.34 -3.01
C GLY A 341 -19.91 -7.40 -1.99
N PHE A 342 -18.61 -7.54 -1.73
CA PHE A 342 -17.86 -6.64 -0.83
C PHE A 342 -17.85 -5.20 -1.31
N CYS A 343 -17.58 -4.94 -2.58
CA CYS A 343 -17.63 -3.57 -3.13
C CYS A 343 -19.00 -2.91 -2.92
N ARG A 344 -20.09 -3.65 -3.12
CA ARG A 344 -21.46 -3.16 -2.88
C ARG A 344 -21.72 -2.87 -1.40
N LEU A 345 -21.30 -3.76 -0.50
CA LEU A 345 -21.40 -3.53 0.94
C LEU A 345 -20.57 -2.33 1.38
N ASP A 346 -19.36 -2.15 0.84
CA ASP A 346 -18.53 -0.99 1.15
C ASP A 346 -19.17 0.31 0.66
N MET A 347 -19.81 0.32 -0.51
CA MET A 347 -20.57 1.50 -0.95
C MET A 347 -21.69 1.87 0.03
N ILE A 348 -22.40 0.88 0.59
CA ILE A 348 -23.42 1.13 1.62
C ILE A 348 -22.76 1.64 2.90
N ARG A 349 -21.77 0.92 3.42
CA ARG A 349 -21.10 1.20 4.70
C ARG A 349 -20.41 2.56 4.74
N LEU A 350 -19.95 3.05 3.58
CA LEU A 350 -19.25 4.33 3.45
C LEU A 350 -20.19 5.47 2.96
N GLY A 351 -21.49 5.25 2.96
CA GLY A 351 -22.47 6.28 2.56
C GLY A 351 -22.39 6.72 1.09
N MET A 352 -21.88 5.86 0.22
CA MET A 352 -21.67 6.15 -1.20
C MET A 352 -22.80 5.63 -2.09
N ASP A 353 -23.69 4.78 -1.55
CA ASP A 353 -24.82 4.21 -2.28
C ASP A 353 -26.06 5.11 -2.15
N THR A 354 -26.74 5.33 -3.26
CA THR A 354 -27.98 6.11 -3.33
C THR A 354 -29.24 5.26 -3.09
N THR A 355 -29.12 3.94 -3.18
CA THR A 355 -30.22 2.96 -3.01
C THR A 355 -29.79 1.79 -2.12
N PRO A 356 -29.32 2.06 -0.88
CA PRO A 356 -28.65 1.06 -0.04
C PRO A 356 -29.51 -0.16 0.28
N GLU A 357 -30.81 0.02 0.50
CA GLU A 357 -31.74 -1.09 0.77
C GLU A 357 -31.88 -2.04 -0.43
N GLN A 358 -31.96 -1.48 -1.65
CA GLN A 358 -32.03 -2.29 -2.86
C GLN A 358 -30.73 -3.05 -3.09
N THR A 359 -29.60 -2.39 -2.91
CA THR A 359 -28.27 -3.00 -3.04
C THR A 359 -28.05 -4.10 -2.00
N LEU A 360 -28.46 -3.87 -0.74
CA LEU A 360 -28.39 -4.88 0.31
C LEU A 360 -29.20 -6.13 -0.04
N ASN A 361 -30.43 -5.97 -0.54
CA ASN A 361 -31.26 -7.10 -0.95
C ASN A 361 -30.62 -7.90 -2.09
N GLN A 362 -29.94 -7.23 -3.05
CA GLN A 362 -29.18 -7.92 -4.10
C GLN A 362 -28.03 -8.72 -3.53
N VAL A 363 -27.27 -8.14 -2.58
CA VAL A 363 -26.14 -8.86 -1.94
C VAL A 363 -26.64 -10.04 -1.11
N ILE A 364 -27.75 -9.90 -0.37
CA ILE A 364 -28.38 -11.02 0.36
C ILE A 364 -28.69 -12.18 -0.58
N SER A 365 -29.33 -11.90 -1.72
CA SER A 365 -29.68 -12.91 -2.72
C SER A 365 -28.41 -13.58 -3.29
N THR A 366 -27.36 -12.79 -3.55
CA THR A 366 -26.06 -13.31 -4.02
C THR A 366 -25.44 -14.22 -2.96
N CYS A 367 -25.38 -13.80 -1.68
CA CYS A 367 -24.86 -14.61 -0.59
C CYS A 367 -25.60 -15.95 -0.45
N GLN A 368 -26.93 -15.94 -0.51
CA GLN A 368 -27.72 -17.19 -0.44
C GLN A 368 -27.35 -18.15 -1.56
N SER A 369 -27.20 -17.67 -2.78
CA SER A 369 -26.78 -18.49 -3.93
C SER A 369 -25.37 -19.03 -3.75
N LEU A 370 -24.42 -18.19 -3.36
CA LEU A 370 -23.02 -18.57 -3.16
C LEU A 370 -22.86 -19.59 -2.02
N ARG A 371 -23.55 -19.39 -0.91
CA ARG A 371 -23.51 -20.33 0.23
C ARG A 371 -24.17 -21.67 -0.09
N ALA A 372 -25.21 -21.68 -0.90
CA ALA A 372 -25.81 -22.93 -1.38
C ALA A 372 -24.87 -23.74 -2.28
N SER A 373 -24.12 -23.07 -3.14
CA SER A 373 -23.17 -23.70 -4.07
C SER A 373 -21.81 -24.01 -3.42
N HIS A 374 -21.36 -23.17 -2.47
CA HIS A 374 -20.04 -23.22 -1.83
C HIS A 374 -20.15 -23.11 -0.30
N PRO A 375 -20.74 -24.10 0.39
CA PRO A 375 -21.08 -24.02 1.82
C PRO A 375 -19.86 -23.88 2.74
N ASN A 376 -18.69 -24.38 2.33
CA ASN A 376 -17.46 -24.39 3.12
C ASN A 376 -16.45 -23.32 2.69
N ASP A 377 -16.82 -22.42 1.78
CA ASP A 377 -15.91 -21.36 1.34
C ASP A 377 -15.86 -20.23 2.39
N ALA A 378 -14.65 -19.90 2.86
CA ALA A 378 -14.43 -18.92 3.92
C ALA A 378 -14.82 -17.50 3.52
N TYR A 379 -14.62 -17.13 2.25
CA TYR A 379 -14.93 -15.79 1.77
C TYR A 379 -16.41 -15.60 1.47
N CYS A 380 -17.09 -16.65 1.04
CA CYS A 380 -18.54 -16.65 0.98
C CYS A 380 -19.16 -16.48 2.37
N ALA A 381 -18.57 -17.13 3.40
CA ALA A 381 -18.99 -16.96 4.78
C ALA A 381 -18.68 -15.55 5.31
N ALA A 382 -17.51 -14.99 4.98
CA ALA A 382 -17.15 -13.62 5.33
C ALA A 382 -18.10 -12.61 4.68
N LEU A 383 -18.42 -12.76 3.40
CA LEU A 383 -19.40 -11.91 2.73
C LEU A 383 -20.78 -11.99 3.40
N GLU A 384 -21.23 -13.20 3.78
CA GLU A 384 -22.47 -13.38 4.54
C GLU A 384 -22.40 -12.66 5.88
N ALA A 385 -21.30 -12.76 6.63
CA ALA A 385 -21.13 -12.10 7.90
C ALA A 385 -21.24 -10.57 7.77
N PHE A 386 -20.56 -9.97 6.79
CA PHE A 386 -20.69 -8.52 6.55
C PHE A 386 -22.08 -8.12 6.05
N THR A 387 -22.76 -8.96 5.29
CA THR A 387 -24.14 -8.72 4.87
C THR A 387 -25.08 -8.69 6.08
N ARG A 388 -24.93 -9.63 7.03
CA ARG A 388 -25.66 -9.64 8.30
C ARG A 388 -25.37 -8.41 9.15
N ASN A 389 -24.10 -8.00 9.26
CA ASN A 389 -23.72 -6.78 9.97
C ASN A 389 -24.43 -5.54 9.40
N VAL A 390 -24.44 -5.37 8.07
CA VAL A 390 -25.14 -4.26 7.42
C VAL A 390 -26.66 -4.32 7.65
N ALA A 391 -27.22 -5.53 7.78
CA ALA A 391 -28.62 -5.76 8.14
C ALA A 391 -28.93 -5.52 9.64
N GLY A 392 -27.90 -5.27 10.47
CA GLY A 392 -28.05 -5.03 11.92
C GLY A 392 -27.91 -6.27 12.79
N GLU A 393 -27.48 -7.40 12.23
CA GLU A 393 -27.27 -8.70 12.93
C GLU A 393 -25.79 -8.87 13.34
N THR A 394 -25.20 -7.86 14.00
CA THR A 394 -23.76 -7.79 14.25
C THR A 394 -23.24 -8.95 15.11
N GLY A 395 -23.97 -9.36 16.16
CA GLY A 395 -23.57 -10.48 17.00
C GLY A 395 -23.53 -11.82 16.25
N GLU A 396 -24.48 -12.04 15.32
CA GLU A 396 -24.48 -13.23 14.46
C GLU A 396 -23.33 -13.20 13.44
N ALA A 397 -23.04 -12.02 12.91
CA ALA A 397 -21.91 -11.80 12.02
C ALA A 397 -20.57 -12.13 12.69
N CYS A 398 -20.34 -11.66 13.92
CA CYS A 398 -19.16 -11.99 14.71
C CYS A 398 -19.06 -13.50 15.00
N SER A 399 -20.18 -14.14 15.36
CA SER A 399 -20.22 -15.58 15.63
C SER A 399 -19.88 -16.40 14.37
N LEU A 400 -20.35 -15.99 13.20
CA LEU A 400 -20.04 -16.65 11.95
C LEU A 400 -18.55 -16.50 11.60
N MET A 401 -17.97 -15.30 11.75
CA MET A 401 -16.54 -15.09 11.49
C MET A 401 -15.64 -15.83 12.47
N GLN A 402 -16.04 -15.97 13.74
CA GLN A 402 -15.31 -16.80 14.69
C GLN A 402 -15.24 -18.27 14.24
N GLN A 403 -16.35 -18.84 13.75
CA GLN A 403 -16.36 -20.20 13.19
C GLN A 403 -15.46 -20.34 11.95
N VAL A 404 -15.37 -19.30 11.12
CA VAL A 404 -14.43 -19.27 10.00
C VAL A 404 -12.99 -19.28 10.49
N LEU A 405 -12.66 -18.45 11.48
CA LEU A 405 -11.30 -18.36 12.02
C LEU A 405 -10.87 -19.61 12.77
N ASP A 406 -11.80 -20.36 13.37
CA ASP A 406 -11.49 -21.66 13.99
C ASP A 406 -10.88 -22.66 12.99
N GLN A 407 -11.19 -22.48 11.69
CA GLN A 407 -10.66 -23.29 10.59
C GLN A 407 -9.47 -22.63 9.88
N PHE A 408 -9.40 -21.28 9.83
CA PHE A 408 -8.45 -20.50 9.05
C PHE A 408 -7.70 -19.47 9.91
N GLN A 409 -7.02 -19.92 10.95
CA GLN A 409 -6.44 -19.09 12.04
C GLN A 409 -5.36 -18.10 11.61
N ASN A 410 -4.70 -18.31 10.46
CA ASN A 410 -3.55 -17.54 10.02
C ASN A 410 -3.79 -16.75 8.72
N SER A 411 -5.04 -16.47 8.36
CA SER A 411 -5.38 -15.62 7.24
C SER A 411 -5.45 -14.15 7.67
N PRO A 412 -4.52 -13.27 7.25
CA PRO A 412 -4.53 -11.86 7.63
C PRO A 412 -5.85 -11.16 7.30
N GLU A 413 -6.43 -11.48 6.15
CA GLU A 413 -7.68 -10.87 5.70
C GLU A 413 -8.88 -11.32 6.53
N LEU A 414 -9.00 -12.63 6.79
CA LEU A 414 -10.10 -13.14 7.61
C LEU A 414 -10.01 -12.63 9.06
N LEU A 415 -8.77 -12.50 9.59
CA LEU A 415 -8.54 -11.82 10.88
C LEU A 415 -8.97 -10.35 10.82
N GLY A 416 -8.60 -9.63 9.76
CA GLY A 416 -8.99 -8.24 9.54
C GLY A 416 -10.50 -8.07 9.38
N TYR A 417 -11.17 -8.99 8.69
CA TYR A 417 -12.64 -8.99 8.58
C TYR A 417 -13.30 -9.20 9.95
N HIS A 418 -12.84 -10.17 10.71
CA HIS A 418 -13.39 -10.37 12.07
C HIS A 418 -13.11 -9.17 12.98
N ALA A 419 -11.89 -8.61 12.92
CA ALA A 419 -11.54 -7.39 13.64
C ALA A 419 -12.55 -6.26 13.38
N GLY A 420 -12.84 -5.95 12.10
CA GLY A 420 -13.80 -4.91 11.76
C GLY A 420 -15.22 -5.18 12.29
N LEU A 421 -15.65 -6.44 12.32
CA LEU A 421 -16.94 -6.81 12.91
C LEU A 421 -16.96 -6.65 14.45
N LEU A 422 -15.85 -6.97 15.13
CA LEU A 422 -15.71 -6.75 16.57
C LEU A 422 -15.80 -5.26 16.92
N GLY A 423 -15.22 -4.36 16.09
CA GLY A 423 -15.38 -2.92 16.26
C GLY A 423 -16.83 -2.46 16.18
N TYR A 424 -17.61 -3.03 15.28
CA TYR A 424 -19.05 -2.76 15.22
C TYR A 424 -19.83 -3.36 16.38
N ASP A 425 -19.32 -4.43 17.02
CA ASP A 425 -19.89 -5.05 18.21
C ASP A 425 -19.39 -4.42 19.53
N ASP A 426 -18.73 -3.26 19.47
CA ASP A 426 -18.15 -2.51 20.60
C ASP A 426 -17.02 -3.27 21.35
N GLN A 427 -16.38 -4.23 20.69
CA GLN A 427 -15.28 -5.02 21.25
C GLN A 427 -13.92 -4.49 20.76
N LEU A 428 -13.59 -3.21 21.09
CA LEU A 428 -12.40 -2.52 20.59
C LEU A 428 -11.08 -3.23 20.90
N ASP A 429 -10.93 -3.80 22.11
CA ASP A 429 -9.71 -4.53 22.48
C ASP A 429 -9.49 -5.75 21.56
N GLY A 430 -10.57 -6.45 21.21
CA GLY A 430 -10.56 -7.57 20.28
C GLY A 430 -10.20 -7.11 18.85
N GLU A 431 -10.80 -6.01 18.38
CA GLU A 431 -10.48 -5.41 17.09
C GLU A 431 -9.00 -5.05 16.98
N ILE A 432 -8.47 -4.32 17.97
CA ILE A 432 -7.06 -3.89 18.02
C ILE A 432 -6.13 -5.12 18.03
N ALA A 433 -6.44 -6.14 18.84
CA ALA A 433 -5.62 -7.34 18.93
C ALA A 433 -5.57 -8.11 17.61
N LEU A 434 -6.73 -8.34 16.96
CA LEU A 434 -6.79 -9.05 15.68
C LEU A 434 -6.19 -8.25 14.53
N CYS A 435 -6.38 -6.91 14.48
CA CYS A 435 -5.71 -6.07 13.51
C CYS A 435 -4.17 -6.17 13.64
N ARG A 436 -3.64 -6.07 14.86
CA ARG A 436 -2.19 -6.21 15.11
C ARG A 436 -1.68 -7.59 14.72
N GLN A 437 -2.43 -8.65 15.03
CA GLN A 437 -2.10 -10.01 14.61
C GLN A 437 -2.08 -10.13 13.09
N ALA A 438 -3.10 -9.64 12.39
CA ALA A 438 -3.18 -9.65 10.94
C ALA A 438 -2.01 -8.90 10.28
N LEU A 439 -1.67 -7.73 10.82
CA LEU A 439 -0.55 -6.92 10.36
C LEU A 439 0.82 -7.61 10.57
N ALA A 440 0.97 -8.44 11.60
CA ALA A 440 2.20 -9.16 11.91
C ALA A 440 2.39 -10.41 11.04
N LEU A 441 1.32 -10.99 10.47
CA LEU A 441 1.37 -12.22 9.69
C LEU A 441 1.89 -12.04 8.26
N THR A 442 1.87 -10.83 7.72
CA THR A 442 2.30 -10.56 6.35
C THR A 442 3.12 -9.27 6.26
N PRO A 443 4.21 -9.26 5.48
CA PRO A 443 4.99 -8.04 5.26
C PRO A 443 4.24 -6.96 4.45
N HIS A 444 3.17 -7.34 3.76
CA HIS A 444 2.37 -6.46 2.91
C HIS A 444 0.86 -6.64 3.18
N PRO A 445 0.38 -6.26 4.38
CA PRO A 445 -1.02 -6.41 4.72
C PRO A 445 -1.90 -5.49 3.88
N PRO A 446 -3.16 -5.88 3.64
CA PRO A 446 -4.14 -4.98 3.05
C PRO A 446 -4.27 -3.69 3.86
N ILE A 447 -4.14 -2.55 3.21
CA ILE A 447 -4.08 -1.23 3.87
C ILE A 447 -5.34 -0.89 4.68
N TRP A 448 -6.48 -1.48 4.30
CA TRP A 448 -7.72 -1.29 5.03
C TRP A 448 -7.69 -1.87 6.46
N ILE A 449 -6.85 -2.88 6.75
CA ILE A 449 -6.66 -3.41 8.10
C ILE A 449 -6.01 -2.35 8.99
N GLU A 450 -5.02 -1.62 8.47
CA GLU A 450 -4.38 -0.51 9.18
C GLU A 450 -5.34 0.67 9.37
N ALA A 451 -6.23 0.93 8.39
CA ALA A 451 -7.27 1.95 8.52
C ALA A 451 -8.30 1.59 9.62
N ASN A 452 -8.66 0.31 9.74
CA ASN A 452 -9.51 -0.17 10.84
C ASN A 452 -8.80 -0.02 12.19
N LEU A 453 -7.53 -0.45 12.29
CA LEU A 453 -6.73 -0.26 13.50
C LEU A 453 -6.66 1.21 13.93
N ALA A 454 -6.41 2.12 12.98
CA ALA A 454 -6.37 3.55 13.27
C ALA A 454 -7.70 4.06 13.87
N MET A 455 -8.84 3.60 13.36
CA MET A 455 -10.15 3.98 13.90
C MET A 455 -10.39 3.38 15.28
N ALA A 456 -10.09 2.10 15.48
CA ALA A 456 -10.23 1.45 16.78
C ALA A 456 -9.38 2.11 17.86
N LEU A 457 -8.13 2.46 17.53
CA LEU A 457 -7.24 3.21 18.44
C LEU A 457 -7.78 4.61 18.75
N ALA A 458 -8.34 5.32 17.76
CA ALA A 458 -8.96 6.62 17.98
C ALA A 458 -10.16 6.52 18.92
N LEU A 459 -11.00 5.50 18.75
CA LEU A 459 -12.16 5.24 19.61
C LEU A 459 -11.76 4.84 21.04
N SER A 460 -10.60 4.18 21.20
CA SER A 460 -10.05 3.83 22.53
C SER A 460 -9.26 4.98 23.19
N GLY A 461 -9.05 6.12 22.50
CA GLY A 461 -8.26 7.25 22.99
C GLY A 461 -6.74 7.05 22.90
N ASP A 462 -6.27 6.04 22.18
CA ASP A 462 -4.85 5.77 21.97
C ASP A 462 -4.24 6.73 20.94
N GLN A 463 -3.21 7.47 21.34
CA GLN A 463 -2.55 8.47 20.51
C GLN A 463 -1.83 7.87 19.28
N SER A 464 -1.51 6.58 19.30
CA SER A 464 -0.91 5.90 18.14
C SER A 464 -1.84 5.86 16.92
N ALA A 465 -3.14 6.16 17.10
CA ALA A 465 -4.11 6.33 16.02
C ALA A 465 -3.64 7.32 14.94
N TRP A 466 -2.97 8.41 15.35
CA TRP A 466 -2.39 9.40 14.42
C TRP A 466 -1.40 8.74 13.46
N GLN A 467 -0.46 7.97 14.00
CA GLN A 467 0.57 7.33 13.20
C GLN A 467 -0.04 6.34 12.20
N HIS A 468 -0.98 5.50 12.64
CA HIS A 468 -1.64 4.53 11.77
C HIS A 468 -2.46 5.20 10.67
N ALA A 469 -3.20 6.27 10.97
CA ALA A 469 -3.94 7.03 9.96
C ALA A 469 -3.01 7.68 8.93
N HIS A 470 -1.89 8.24 9.35
CA HIS A 470 -0.88 8.79 8.44
C HIS A 470 -0.18 7.70 7.61
N ASN A 471 0.05 6.50 8.17
CA ASN A 471 0.56 5.36 7.43
C ASN A 471 -0.38 5.00 6.28
N VAL A 472 -1.68 4.97 6.53
CA VAL A 472 -2.69 4.74 5.49
C VAL A 472 -2.61 5.80 4.39
N LEU A 473 -2.53 7.09 4.73
CA LEU A 473 -2.45 8.16 3.73
C LEU A 473 -1.16 8.15 2.90
N ARG A 474 -0.07 7.58 3.43
CA ARG A 474 1.15 7.41 2.63
C ARG A 474 1.00 6.38 1.51
N VAL A 475 0.18 5.36 1.74
CA VAL A 475 -0.08 4.29 0.76
C VAL A 475 -1.25 4.66 -0.15
N SER A 476 -2.31 5.21 0.44
CA SER A 476 -3.55 5.62 -0.23
C SER A 476 -3.88 7.08 0.12
N PRO A 477 -3.28 8.06 -0.59
CA PRO A 477 -3.47 9.47 -0.30
C PRO A 477 -4.93 9.95 -0.39
N ASP A 478 -5.76 9.23 -1.10
CA ASP A 478 -7.20 9.47 -1.30
C ASP A 478 -8.10 8.69 -0.31
N SER A 479 -7.51 8.06 0.72
CA SER A 479 -8.28 7.34 1.74
C SER A 479 -9.17 8.27 2.56
N VAL A 480 -10.47 8.23 2.29
CA VAL A 480 -11.48 8.96 3.08
C VAL A 480 -11.49 8.45 4.52
N ARG A 481 -11.36 7.14 4.75
CA ARG A 481 -11.34 6.54 6.10
C ARG A 481 -10.22 7.14 6.98
N ALA A 482 -8.99 7.19 6.48
CA ALA A 482 -7.88 7.75 7.23
C ALA A 482 -8.08 9.25 7.51
N ARG A 483 -8.64 9.99 6.55
CA ARG A 483 -8.95 11.42 6.76
C ARG A 483 -10.07 11.61 7.78
N VAL A 484 -11.05 10.71 7.86
CA VAL A 484 -12.07 10.72 8.92
C VAL A 484 -11.41 10.54 10.29
N VAL A 485 -10.49 9.58 10.44
CA VAL A 485 -9.75 9.38 11.69
C VAL A 485 -9.00 10.65 12.09
N LEU A 486 -8.23 11.25 11.16
CA LEU A 486 -7.46 12.48 11.45
C LEU A 486 -8.37 13.68 11.74
N CYS A 487 -9.52 13.77 11.08
CA CYS A 487 -10.52 14.81 11.35
C CYS A 487 -11.07 14.68 12.78
N VAL A 488 -11.44 13.46 13.18
CA VAL A 488 -11.95 13.13 14.50
C VAL A 488 -10.92 13.43 15.58
N LEU A 489 -9.69 12.92 15.44
CA LEU A 489 -8.60 13.16 16.38
C LEU A 489 -8.28 14.66 16.51
N SER A 490 -8.28 15.39 15.39
CA SER A 490 -8.05 16.84 15.41
C SER A 490 -9.15 17.60 16.13
N ALA A 491 -10.41 17.21 15.94
CA ALA A 491 -11.56 17.83 16.59
C ALA A 491 -11.60 17.50 18.08
N ASP A 492 -11.30 16.27 18.47
CA ASP A 492 -11.21 15.81 19.85
C ASP A 492 -10.09 16.53 20.63
N ALA A 493 -8.93 16.72 19.99
CA ALA A 493 -7.83 17.54 20.51
C ALA A 493 -8.11 19.06 20.48
N ASN A 494 -9.33 19.49 20.13
CA ASN A 494 -9.73 20.89 19.97
C ASN A 494 -8.90 21.67 18.94
N ASN A 495 -8.23 20.99 17.99
CA ASN A 495 -7.53 21.62 16.87
C ASN A 495 -8.50 21.81 15.68
N LEU A 496 -9.43 22.77 15.83
CA LEU A 496 -10.47 23.00 14.82
C LEU A 496 -9.94 23.44 13.45
N PRO A 497 -8.84 24.23 13.32
CA PRO A 497 -8.28 24.52 12.00
C PRO A 497 -7.86 23.27 11.24
N LEU A 498 -7.18 22.32 11.89
CA LEU A 498 -6.74 21.06 11.31
C LEU A 498 -7.94 20.14 11.00
N ALA A 499 -8.89 20.02 11.93
CA ALA A 499 -10.12 19.26 11.70
C ALA A 499 -10.87 19.75 10.47
N ARG A 500 -11.06 21.07 10.31
CA ARG A 500 -11.71 21.67 9.15
C ARG A 500 -10.94 21.47 7.85
N ARG A 501 -9.63 21.36 7.91
CA ARG A 501 -8.79 21.04 6.76
C ARG A 501 -9.08 19.61 6.29
N HIS A 502 -9.03 18.62 7.18
CA HIS A 502 -9.38 17.24 6.84
C HIS A 502 -10.83 17.13 6.35
N ALA A 503 -11.75 17.86 6.95
CA ALA A 503 -13.15 17.92 6.51
C ALA A 503 -13.30 18.42 5.06
N ARG A 504 -12.54 19.43 4.65
CA ARG A 504 -12.53 19.91 3.25
C ARG A 504 -11.99 18.83 2.30
N GLN A 505 -10.88 18.20 2.64
CA GLN A 505 -10.29 17.13 1.84
C GLN A 505 -11.25 15.92 1.69
N ILE A 506 -11.99 15.57 2.74
CA ILE A 506 -13.04 14.55 2.67
C ILE A 506 -14.11 14.95 1.65
N ARG A 507 -14.59 16.20 1.67
CA ARG A 507 -15.59 16.68 0.70
C ARG A 507 -15.07 16.71 -0.73
N ASP A 508 -13.79 17.04 -0.92
CA ASP A 508 -13.17 17.07 -2.25
C ASP A 508 -13.10 15.66 -2.84
N LEU A 509 -12.85 14.64 -2.01
CA LEU A 509 -12.81 13.23 -2.41
C LEU A 509 -14.20 12.60 -2.54
N GLN A 510 -15.10 12.95 -1.63
CA GLN A 510 -16.48 12.44 -1.57
C GLN A 510 -17.48 13.57 -1.29
N PRO A 511 -17.97 14.27 -2.32
CA PRO A 511 -18.85 15.42 -2.15
C PRO A 511 -20.17 15.14 -1.41
N SER A 512 -20.64 13.88 -1.43
CA SER A 512 -21.84 13.42 -0.72
C SER A 512 -21.60 13.09 0.76
N PHE A 513 -20.35 13.16 1.25
CA PHE A 513 -20.01 12.82 2.63
C PHE A 513 -20.55 13.85 3.62
N THR A 514 -21.18 13.36 4.68
CA THR A 514 -21.67 14.14 5.82
C THR A 514 -21.38 13.41 7.12
N ALA A 515 -21.49 14.11 8.24
CA ALA A 515 -21.40 13.48 9.56
C ALA A 515 -22.49 12.43 9.81
N ASP A 516 -23.60 12.47 9.07
CA ASP A 516 -24.72 11.53 9.24
C ASP A 516 -24.59 10.28 8.35
N ASN A 517 -23.70 10.30 7.35
CA ASN A 517 -23.46 9.16 6.48
C ASN A 517 -22.00 8.67 6.46
N TRP A 518 -21.19 9.04 7.49
CA TRP A 518 -19.80 8.64 7.59
C TRP A 518 -19.61 7.11 7.70
N ALA A 519 -20.64 6.42 8.19
CA ALA A 519 -20.75 4.98 8.25
C ALA A 519 -22.25 4.59 8.24
N TRP A 520 -22.53 3.30 8.05
CA TRP A 520 -23.90 2.79 8.07
C TRP A 520 -24.35 2.53 9.53
N PRO A 521 -25.36 3.25 10.06
CA PRO A 521 -25.66 3.21 11.50
C PRO A 521 -26.03 1.83 12.03
N THR A 522 -26.72 1.01 11.23
CA THR A 522 -27.18 -0.31 11.65
C THR A 522 -26.06 -1.32 11.88
N CYS A 523 -24.85 -1.03 11.37
CA CYS A 523 -23.69 -1.86 11.65
C CYS A 523 -23.29 -1.84 13.13
N PHE A 524 -23.56 -0.74 13.84
CA PHE A 524 -23.11 -0.54 15.22
C PHE A 524 -24.11 -1.09 16.23
N LYS A 525 -23.65 -1.90 17.15
CA LYS A 525 -24.49 -2.53 18.17
C LYS A 525 -25.19 -1.52 19.09
N ASN A 526 -24.43 -0.58 19.65
CA ASN A 526 -24.95 0.41 20.60
C ASN A 526 -25.04 1.83 20.01
N GLY A 527 -24.42 2.07 18.86
CA GLY A 527 -24.41 3.37 18.20
C GLY A 527 -23.65 4.50 18.93
N GLU A 528 -23.00 4.22 20.08
CA GLU A 528 -22.24 5.20 20.84
C GLU A 528 -21.02 5.70 20.06
N HIS A 529 -20.22 4.79 19.52
CA HIS A 529 -19.07 5.11 18.67
C HIS A 529 -19.50 5.88 17.42
N TYR A 530 -20.60 5.44 16.76
CA TYR A 530 -21.14 6.17 15.62
C TYR A 530 -21.48 7.61 15.98
N THR A 531 -22.17 7.82 17.09
CA THR A 531 -22.65 9.14 17.53
C THR A 531 -21.48 10.04 17.94
N TRP A 532 -20.46 9.47 18.63
CA TRP A 532 -19.25 10.21 19.02
C TRP A 532 -18.50 10.73 17.79
N VAL A 533 -18.19 9.85 16.83
CA VAL A 533 -17.53 10.23 15.57
C VAL A 533 -18.36 11.29 14.82
N ALA A 534 -19.67 11.06 14.63
CA ALA A 534 -20.55 12.02 13.97
C ALA A 534 -20.56 13.40 14.64
N SER A 535 -20.52 13.45 15.99
CA SER A 535 -20.46 14.71 16.72
C SER A 535 -19.19 15.52 16.41
N LEU A 536 -18.03 14.87 16.38
CA LEU A 536 -16.74 15.49 16.07
C LEU A 536 -16.64 15.94 14.61
N LEU A 537 -17.20 15.15 13.68
CA LEU A 537 -17.29 15.51 12.27
C LEU A 537 -18.16 16.76 12.07
N ARG A 538 -19.30 16.88 12.78
CA ARG A 538 -20.12 18.12 12.76
C ARG A 538 -19.37 19.33 13.29
N VAL A 539 -18.58 19.17 14.36
CA VAL A 539 -17.72 20.24 14.91
C VAL A 539 -16.68 20.69 13.88
N ALA A 540 -16.16 19.75 13.07
CA ALA A 540 -15.26 20.06 11.96
C ALA A 540 -15.96 20.69 10.75
N GLY A 541 -17.30 20.66 10.71
CA GLY A 541 -18.14 21.27 9.68
C GLY A 541 -18.58 20.30 8.57
N LEU A 542 -18.59 18.98 8.78
CA LEU A 542 -19.15 17.96 7.88
C LEU A 542 -20.64 17.71 8.13
#